data_dc46e6aeba1fdebc2cd4904f0afb997d
#
_entry.id   dc46e6aeba1fdebc2cd4904f0afb997d
#
_cell.length_a   1.000
_cell.length_b   1.000
_cell.length_c   1.000
_cell.angle_alpha   90.00
_cell.angle_beta   90.00
_cell.angle_gamma   90.00
#
_symmetry.space_group_name_H-M   'P 1'
#
loop_
_entity.id
_entity.type
_entity.pdbx_description
1 polymer ?
#
loop_
_entity_poly.entity_id
_entity_poly.type
_entity_poly.pdbx_seq_one_letter_code
_entity_poly.pdbx_strand_id
1 'polypeptide(L)'
;MFYIKKGKIATKWISLSFLAFVVSFCFFSCATTEEKPKDPVIVEVETEEVIEEPEVFTVQKFFEKLSSTLSYGTVEEALSLFEEVPEEYKSNFDINYIKASLLVSYGDYENAKIIATQLKAENPENTDVLLLLSVIAKATGAKSEKTAILKEILAKNPTHAGANTELGHEQMLKSNYKLANRYYLTALSGDASDLDALAGYGQSSYYLGNIEDAKNTFLKILEIDETNAFAWAYLGKLEAETPDYSQALEYVENAIKYEPGYYDYWLDYGTYLHNLNRNAEAEHAWTKAIELRPDYFLGYVYRGGLYDEMEEVEKAYADYKTVNQLYPEYYFAYESLGILAWGAGDYAASRDGFAKAYEIYPASTSYPLMIAATYYMEAYEKQGTPEEATLKKAGKDYISKVVMKKLDRNSTEYAIARLFYDNVSPGSVAQKVENESNANKRGKYLFYLGMYYQIRGNDNIAQKYYITVQEMQTPMFFEYRLNDWAIEKYREAGKLF
;
A
#
# COMPACT_ATOMS: atom_id res chain seq x y z
N MET A 1 -2.72 10.07 5.39
CA MET A 1 -2.13 11.27 4.75
C MET A 1 -0.67 10.95 4.43
N PHE A 2 -0.40 10.37 3.28
CA PHE A 2 0.91 9.83 2.93
C PHE A 2 1.60 10.73 1.91
N TYR A 3 2.70 11.35 2.32
CA TYR A 3 3.65 12.03 1.43
C TYR A 3 4.53 10.97 0.77
N ILE A 4 4.27 10.63 -0.49
CA ILE A 4 5.19 9.79 -1.27
C ILE A 4 6.30 10.69 -1.81
N LYS A 5 7.52 10.44 -1.34
CA LYS A 5 8.73 11.00 -1.93
C LYS A 5 8.84 10.54 -3.40
N LYS A 6 9.04 11.52 -4.28
CA LYS A 6 9.25 11.34 -5.72
C LYS A 6 10.31 10.27 -6.01
N GLY A 7 9.95 9.28 -6.80
CA GLY A 7 10.92 8.37 -7.40
C GLY A 7 10.26 7.33 -8.30
N LYS A 8 10.38 7.52 -9.60
CA LYS A 8 10.30 6.49 -10.67
C LYS A 8 9.00 5.75 -11.00
N ILE A 9 7.86 5.98 -10.34
CA ILE A 9 6.62 5.23 -10.63
C ILE A 9 5.75 5.93 -11.68
N ALA A 10 5.83 7.24 -11.83
CA ALA A 10 4.99 7.99 -12.78
C ALA A 10 5.32 7.76 -14.27
N THR A 11 6.51 7.25 -14.59
CA THR A 11 6.96 7.10 -15.98
C THR A 11 6.48 5.80 -16.65
N LYS A 12 6.11 4.77 -15.89
CA LYS A 12 5.67 3.49 -16.47
C LYS A 12 4.22 3.51 -16.97
N TRP A 13 3.38 4.35 -16.39
CA TRP A 13 1.96 4.46 -16.76
C TRP A 13 1.69 5.22 -18.05
N ILE A 14 2.60 6.16 -18.43
CA ILE A 14 2.45 6.97 -19.64
C ILE A 14 2.78 6.13 -20.90
N SER A 15 3.59 5.07 -20.76
CA SER A 15 4.03 4.27 -21.90
C SER A 15 3.00 3.25 -22.40
N LEU A 16 2.07 2.80 -21.57
CA LEU A 16 1.09 1.77 -21.96
C LEU A 16 -0.12 2.35 -22.69
N SER A 17 -0.66 3.48 -22.26
CA SER A 17 -1.82 4.09 -22.91
C SER A 17 -1.51 4.66 -24.30
N PHE A 18 -0.27 5.12 -24.54
CA PHE A 18 0.17 5.56 -25.88
C PHE A 18 0.48 4.41 -26.85
N LEU A 19 0.89 3.24 -26.33
CA LEU A 19 1.11 2.07 -27.20
C LEU A 19 -0.21 1.44 -27.70
N ALA A 20 -1.26 1.46 -26.89
CA ALA A 20 -2.56 0.91 -27.27
C ALA A 20 -3.18 1.64 -28.48
N PHE A 21 -2.90 2.96 -28.64
CA PHE A 21 -3.44 3.75 -29.76
C PHE A 21 -2.74 3.45 -31.10
N VAL A 22 -1.48 3.02 -31.08
CA VAL A 22 -0.73 2.67 -32.31
C VAL A 22 -1.03 1.24 -32.78
N VAL A 23 -1.39 0.32 -31.86
CA VAL A 23 -1.61 -1.10 -32.17
C VAL A 23 -3.02 -1.39 -32.67
N SER A 24 -4.01 -0.54 -32.36
CA SER A 24 -5.42 -0.80 -32.69
C SER A 24 -5.79 -0.65 -34.19
N PHE A 25 -4.89 -0.23 -35.06
CA PHE A 25 -5.20 0.03 -36.49
C PHE A 25 -4.78 -1.07 -37.47
N CYS A 26 -4.16 -2.17 -37.04
CA CYS A 26 -3.57 -3.17 -37.95
C CYS A 26 -4.15 -4.59 -37.90
N PHE A 27 -5.30 -4.85 -37.33
CA PHE A 27 -5.89 -6.20 -37.38
C PHE A 27 -7.16 -6.27 -38.26
N PHE A 28 -6.97 -6.32 -39.59
CA PHE A 28 -7.92 -7.00 -40.48
C PHE A 28 -7.20 -7.67 -41.63
N SER A 29 -7.49 -8.98 -41.76
CA SER A 29 -7.25 -9.88 -42.91
C SER A 29 -5.91 -10.68 -42.95
N CYS A 30 -5.90 -11.94 -42.70
CA CYS A 30 -6.22 -13.01 -43.65
C CYS A 30 -6.01 -14.39 -43.01
N ALA A 31 -7.03 -15.20 -43.08
CA ALA A 31 -6.90 -16.65 -42.84
C ALA A 31 -6.43 -17.35 -44.11
N THR A 32 -5.41 -18.22 -44.05
CA THR A 32 -5.22 -19.31 -45.00
C THR A 32 -4.58 -20.55 -44.38
N THR A 33 -5.16 -21.63 -44.72
CA THR A 33 -5.05 -23.05 -44.43
C THR A 33 -3.65 -23.66 -44.47
N GLU A 34 -3.43 -24.60 -43.54
CA GLU A 34 -2.28 -25.54 -43.51
C GLU A 34 -2.31 -26.54 -44.65
N GLU A 35 -1.14 -26.77 -45.29
CA GLU A 35 -0.80 -28.01 -45.97
C GLU A 35 0.59 -28.50 -45.55
N LYS A 36 0.72 -29.84 -45.36
CA LYS A 36 1.91 -30.56 -44.90
C LYS A 36 2.98 -30.71 -45.98
N PRO A 37 4.28 -30.82 -45.62
CA PRO A 37 5.39 -30.83 -46.57
C PRO A 37 5.62 -32.19 -47.24
N LYS A 38 5.99 -32.15 -48.50
CA LYS A 38 6.59 -33.26 -49.26
C LYS A 38 8.10 -33.08 -49.41
N ASP A 39 8.82 -34.20 -49.44
CA ASP A 39 10.27 -34.30 -49.44
C ASP A 39 11.00 -33.58 -50.60
N PRO A 40 12.28 -33.21 -50.41
CA PRO A 40 13.00 -32.30 -51.30
C PRO A 40 13.53 -32.99 -52.55
N VAL A 41 13.18 -32.42 -53.68
CA VAL A 41 13.89 -32.66 -54.97
C VAL A 41 15.00 -31.62 -55.08
N ILE A 42 16.24 -32.04 -55.07
CA ILE A 42 17.41 -31.19 -55.36
C ILE A 42 17.39 -30.82 -56.83
N VAL A 43 17.09 -29.56 -57.11
CA VAL A 43 17.34 -28.94 -58.42
C VAL A 43 18.44 -27.91 -58.21
N GLU A 44 19.57 -28.08 -58.86
CA GLU A 44 20.57 -27.00 -58.97
C GLU A 44 19.91 -25.82 -59.69
N VAL A 45 19.67 -24.75 -58.95
CA VAL A 45 19.23 -23.47 -59.52
C VAL A 45 20.46 -22.58 -59.54
N GLU A 46 20.85 -22.18 -60.75
CA GLU A 46 21.76 -21.05 -60.95
C GLU A 46 21.24 -19.87 -60.17
N THR A 47 22.06 -19.35 -59.28
CA THR A 47 21.75 -18.13 -58.53
C THR A 47 21.83 -16.94 -59.49
N GLU A 48 20.67 -16.53 -60.03
CA GLU A 48 20.53 -15.14 -60.47
C GLU A 48 20.67 -14.26 -59.23
N GLU A 49 21.63 -13.36 -59.21
CA GLU A 49 21.70 -12.29 -58.24
C GLU A 49 20.39 -11.51 -58.39
N VAL A 50 19.47 -11.73 -57.45
CA VAL A 50 18.30 -10.84 -57.25
C VAL A 50 18.87 -9.54 -56.79
N ILE A 51 18.98 -8.57 -57.69
CA ILE A 51 19.22 -7.17 -57.36
C ILE A 51 17.95 -6.75 -56.62
N GLU A 52 17.98 -6.80 -55.26
CA GLU A 52 16.92 -6.21 -54.45
C GLU A 52 16.84 -4.73 -54.82
N GLU A 53 15.74 -4.32 -55.46
CA GLU A 53 15.45 -2.91 -55.65
C GLU A 53 15.49 -2.25 -54.29
N PRO A 54 16.14 -1.08 -54.10
CA PRO A 54 16.22 -0.43 -52.83
C PRO A 54 14.80 -0.23 -52.27
N GLU A 55 14.56 -0.75 -51.08
CA GLU A 55 13.24 -0.73 -50.46
C GLU A 55 12.79 0.72 -50.28
N VAL A 56 11.76 1.12 -51.01
CA VAL A 56 11.26 2.53 -51.00
C VAL A 56 10.71 2.80 -49.60
N PHE A 57 11.28 3.81 -48.95
CA PHE A 57 10.79 4.28 -47.64
C PHE A 57 9.34 4.76 -47.78
N THR A 58 8.47 4.27 -46.91
CA THR A 58 7.13 4.82 -46.72
C THR A 58 6.88 5.02 -45.22
N VAL A 59 6.09 6.03 -44.86
CA VAL A 59 5.71 6.31 -43.48
C VAL A 59 5.04 5.10 -42.83
N GLN A 60 4.23 4.35 -43.58
CA GLN A 60 3.57 3.15 -43.09
C GLN A 60 4.58 2.04 -42.73
N LYS A 61 5.53 1.72 -43.61
CA LYS A 61 6.58 0.71 -43.36
C LYS A 61 7.45 1.11 -42.15
N PHE A 62 7.73 2.43 -42.02
CA PHE A 62 8.46 2.95 -40.89
C PHE A 62 7.70 2.69 -39.59
N PHE A 63 6.39 2.95 -39.53
CA PHE A 63 5.58 2.70 -38.33
C PHE A 63 5.40 1.21 -38.03
N GLU A 64 5.30 0.35 -39.05
CA GLU A 64 5.30 -1.11 -38.86
C GLU A 64 6.61 -1.60 -38.24
N LYS A 65 7.77 -1.13 -38.76
CA LYS A 65 9.11 -1.43 -38.18
C LYS A 65 9.22 -0.91 -36.76
N LEU A 66 8.79 0.33 -36.50
CA LEU A 66 8.78 0.95 -35.17
C LEU A 66 7.93 0.18 -34.20
N SER A 67 6.72 -0.23 -34.58
CA SER A 67 5.81 -1.03 -33.77
C SER A 67 6.42 -2.39 -33.41
N SER A 68 7.03 -3.06 -34.39
CA SER A 68 7.74 -4.33 -34.14
C SER A 68 8.90 -4.14 -33.17
N THR A 69 9.70 -3.09 -33.34
CA THR A 69 10.83 -2.81 -32.43
C THR A 69 10.35 -2.52 -31.01
N LEU A 70 9.25 -1.78 -30.84
CA LEU A 70 8.68 -1.51 -29.53
C LEU A 70 8.06 -2.75 -28.86
N SER A 71 7.61 -3.73 -29.66
CA SER A 71 7.02 -4.97 -29.12
C SER A 71 8.06 -5.94 -28.57
N TYR A 72 9.28 -5.97 -29.12
CA TYR A 72 10.31 -6.95 -28.80
C TYR A 72 11.64 -6.37 -28.32
N GLY A 73 11.82 -5.06 -28.44
CA GLY A 73 13.05 -4.35 -28.12
C GLY A 73 12.85 -3.23 -27.08
N THR A 74 13.74 -2.28 -27.12
CA THR A 74 13.79 -1.15 -26.18
C THR A 74 13.34 0.17 -26.82
N VAL A 75 12.96 1.14 -25.98
CA VAL A 75 12.65 2.50 -26.45
C VAL A 75 13.88 3.14 -27.12
N GLU A 76 15.08 2.83 -26.66
CA GLU A 76 16.33 3.32 -27.23
C GLU A 76 16.58 2.79 -28.65
N GLU A 77 16.33 1.49 -28.86
CA GLU A 77 16.37 0.88 -30.20
C GLU A 77 15.29 1.49 -31.13
N ALA A 78 14.09 1.73 -30.62
CA ALA A 78 13.03 2.39 -31.37
C ALA A 78 13.39 3.84 -31.74
N LEU A 79 14.05 4.59 -30.85
CA LEU A 79 14.52 5.94 -31.13
C LEU A 79 15.63 5.97 -32.19
N SER A 80 16.47 4.95 -32.27
CA SER A 80 17.52 4.88 -33.30
C SER A 80 16.96 4.78 -34.72
N LEU A 81 15.76 4.21 -34.91
CA LEU A 81 15.11 4.13 -36.22
C LEU A 81 14.81 5.50 -36.84
N PHE A 82 14.67 6.54 -36.03
CA PHE A 82 14.42 7.90 -36.55
C PHE A 82 15.63 8.51 -37.28
N GLU A 83 16.81 7.94 -37.10
CA GLU A 83 18.01 8.34 -37.86
C GLU A 83 17.96 7.80 -39.30
N GLU A 84 17.21 6.73 -39.55
CA GLU A 84 17.03 6.14 -40.88
C GLU A 84 15.97 6.90 -41.72
N VAL A 85 15.23 7.83 -41.14
CA VAL A 85 14.17 8.58 -41.83
C VAL A 85 14.79 9.52 -42.88
N PRO A 86 14.44 9.40 -44.17
CA PRO A 86 14.95 10.25 -45.23
C PRO A 86 14.63 11.71 -45.01
N GLU A 87 15.48 12.58 -45.52
CA GLU A 87 15.39 14.03 -45.31
C GLU A 87 14.03 14.63 -45.68
N GLU A 88 13.42 14.12 -46.75
CA GLU A 88 12.10 14.53 -47.24
C GLU A 88 10.93 14.25 -46.27
N TYR A 89 11.13 13.28 -45.32
CA TYR A 89 10.12 12.93 -44.32
C TYR A 89 10.45 13.47 -42.92
N LYS A 90 11.59 14.13 -42.70
CA LYS A 90 11.99 14.68 -41.41
C LYS A 90 11.04 15.76 -40.88
N SER A 91 10.30 16.41 -41.73
CA SER A 91 9.24 17.35 -41.34
C SER A 91 7.84 16.76 -41.26
N ASN A 92 7.72 15.41 -41.39
CA ASN A 92 6.41 14.78 -41.27
C ASN A 92 5.88 14.89 -39.82
N PHE A 93 4.63 15.36 -39.70
CA PHE A 93 3.99 15.64 -38.42
C PHE A 93 3.91 14.37 -37.55
N ASP A 94 3.41 13.27 -38.10
CA ASP A 94 3.16 12.05 -37.35
C ASP A 94 4.47 11.41 -36.84
N ILE A 95 5.51 11.40 -37.71
CA ILE A 95 6.84 10.93 -37.34
C ILE A 95 7.41 11.74 -36.16
N ASN A 96 7.34 13.08 -36.24
CA ASN A 96 7.85 13.94 -35.19
C ASN A 96 7.02 13.87 -33.91
N TYR A 97 5.69 13.72 -34.01
CA TYR A 97 4.84 13.55 -32.85
C TYR A 97 5.17 12.26 -32.06
N ILE A 98 5.32 11.15 -32.79
CA ILE A 98 5.70 9.86 -32.18
C ILE A 98 7.13 9.94 -31.62
N LYS A 99 8.08 10.56 -32.35
CA LYS A 99 9.45 10.79 -31.83
C LYS A 99 9.43 11.54 -30.50
N ALA A 100 8.70 12.65 -30.44
CA ALA A 100 8.59 13.43 -29.21
C ALA A 100 7.94 12.63 -28.07
N SER A 101 6.94 11.83 -28.36
CA SER A 101 6.29 10.95 -27.39
C SER A 101 7.23 9.88 -26.85
N LEU A 102 8.05 9.24 -27.71
CA LEU A 102 9.05 8.27 -27.32
C LEU A 102 10.18 8.90 -26.50
N LEU A 103 10.61 10.11 -26.84
CA LEU A 103 11.59 10.86 -26.05
C LEU A 103 11.06 11.16 -24.65
N VAL A 104 9.78 11.45 -24.48
CA VAL A 104 9.14 11.59 -23.16
C VAL A 104 9.23 10.27 -22.39
N SER A 105 8.93 9.14 -23.02
CA SER A 105 9.00 7.81 -22.39
C SER A 105 10.43 7.42 -22.04
N TYR A 106 11.41 7.83 -22.85
CA TYR A 106 12.82 7.63 -22.59
C TYR A 106 13.37 8.53 -21.48
N GLY A 107 12.68 9.68 -21.22
CA GLY A 107 13.10 10.66 -20.21
C GLY A 107 13.90 11.83 -20.77
N ASP A 108 14.05 11.94 -22.10
CA ASP A 108 14.69 13.09 -22.77
C ASP A 108 13.65 14.20 -23.00
N TYR A 109 13.29 14.87 -21.91
CA TYR A 109 12.26 15.93 -21.94
C TYR A 109 12.69 17.19 -22.69
N GLU A 110 14.01 17.43 -22.80
CA GLU A 110 14.55 18.61 -23.51
C GLU A 110 14.32 18.47 -25.01
N ASN A 111 14.77 17.38 -25.61
CA ASN A 111 14.56 17.14 -27.04
C ASN A 111 13.08 16.94 -27.37
N ALA A 112 12.31 16.26 -26.50
CA ALA A 112 10.85 16.15 -26.65
C ALA A 112 10.19 17.53 -26.68
N LYS A 113 10.58 18.46 -25.82
CA LYS A 113 10.02 19.84 -25.76
C LYS A 113 10.33 20.64 -27.02
N ILE A 114 11.55 20.51 -27.56
CA ILE A 114 11.95 21.19 -28.80
C ILE A 114 11.02 20.75 -29.93
N ILE A 115 10.87 19.43 -30.14
CA ILE A 115 10.05 18.88 -31.22
C ILE A 115 8.56 19.26 -31.01
N ALA A 116 8.03 19.07 -29.83
CA ALA A 116 6.63 19.37 -29.52
C ALA A 116 6.33 20.89 -29.67
N THR A 117 7.29 21.76 -29.39
CA THR A 117 7.13 23.22 -29.60
C THR A 117 7.11 23.57 -31.08
N GLN A 118 7.90 22.90 -31.92
CA GLN A 118 7.85 23.04 -33.37
C GLN A 118 6.50 22.56 -33.92
N LEU A 119 6.03 21.40 -33.51
CA LEU A 119 4.72 20.87 -33.90
C LEU A 119 3.55 21.82 -33.48
N LYS A 120 3.64 22.41 -32.28
CA LYS A 120 2.66 23.46 -31.87
C LYS A 120 2.72 24.68 -32.75
N ALA A 121 3.88 25.12 -33.19
CA ALA A 121 4.01 26.28 -34.09
C ALA A 121 3.41 26.01 -35.46
N GLU A 122 3.52 24.77 -35.97
CA GLU A 122 2.92 24.35 -37.25
C GLU A 122 1.41 24.16 -37.16
N ASN A 123 0.93 23.60 -36.02
CA ASN A 123 -0.49 23.29 -35.77
C ASN A 123 -0.94 23.79 -34.39
N PRO A 124 -1.17 25.10 -34.20
CA PRO A 124 -1.50 25.70 -32.92
C PRO A 124 -2.82 25.20 -32.28
N GLU A 125 -3.71 24.69 -33.12
CA GLU A 125 -5.02 24.18 -32.69
C GLU A 125 -5.00 22.68 -32.30
N ASN A 126 -3.89 22.00 -32.52
CA ASN A 126 -3.80 20.55 -32.23
C ASN A 126 -3.71 20.31 -30.71
N THR A 127 -4.78 19.75 -30.15
CA THR A 127 -4.89 19.49 -28.71
C THR A 127 -3.99 18.36 -28.22
N ASP A 128 -3.59 17.41 -29.10
CA ASP A 128 -2.72 16.27 -28.72
C ASP A 128 -1.29 16.76 -28.52
N VAL A 129 -0.81 17.68 -29.37
CA VAL A 129 0.48 18.35 -29.18
C VAL A 129 0.49 19.19 -27.90
N LEU A 130 -0.61 19.89 -27.62
CA LEU A 130 -0.75 20.61 -26.34
C LEU A 130 -0.72 19.64 -25.15
N LEU A 131 -1.39 18.50 -25.25
CA LEU A 131 -1.38 17.47 -24.20
C LEU A 131 0.05 16.95 -23.99
N LEU A 132 0.78 16.63 -25.05
CA LEU A 132 2.18 16.22 -24.97
C LEU A 132 3.05 17.26 -24.26
N LEU A 133 2.89 18.53 -24.59
CA LEU A 133 3.58 19.63 -23.88
C LEU A 133 3.19 19.70 -22.39
N SER A 134 1.93 19.40 -22.05
CA SER A 134 1.49 19.36 -20.65
C SER A 134 2.14 18.20 -19.87
N VAL A 135 2.33 17.04 -20.52
CA VAL A 135 3.03 15.87 -19.96
C VAL A 135 4.51 16.21 -19.72
N ILE A 136 5.16 16.86 -20.68
CA ILE A 136 6.56 17.33 -20.54
C ILE A 136 6.66 18.33 -19.38
N ALA A 137 5.74 19.30 -19.30
CA ALA A 137 5.71 20.26 -18.20
C ALA A 137 5.48 19.60 -16.83
N LYS A 138 4.67 18.52 -16.77
CA LYS A 138 4.49 17.69 -15.57
C LYS A 138 5.80 17.00 -15.18
N ALA A 139 6.47 16.36 -16.12
CA ALA A 139 7.70 15.62 -15.89
C ALA A 139 8.86 16.52 -15.44
N THR A 140 8.95 17.72 -16.01
CA THR A 140 9.98 18.73 -15.65
C THR A 140 9.62 19.56 -14.41
N GLY A 141 8.45 19.34 -13.81
CA GLY A 141 8.00 20.06 -12.61
C GLY A 141 7.47 21.48 -12.88
N ALA A 142 7.25 21.86 -14.11
CA ALA A 142 6.73 23.18 -14.54
C ALA A 142 5.21 23.29 -14.34
N LYS A 143 4.75 23.24 -13.09
CA LYS A 143 3.31 23.17 -12.71
C LYS A 143 2.46 24.29 -13.31
N SER A 144 2.98 25.52 -13.34
CA SER A 144 2.24 26.68 -13.88
C SER A 144 2.06 26.55 -15.39
N GLU A 145 3.07 26.10 -16.13
CA GLU A 145 3.03 25.83 -17.57
C GLU A 145 2.00 24.73 -17.88
N LYS A 146 2.08 23.59 -17.17
CA LYS A 146 1.09 22.51 -17.28
C LYS A 146 -0.33 23.02 -17.11
N THR A 147 -0.60 23.76 -16.03
CA THR A 147 -1.95 24.27 -15.73
C THR A 147 -2.45 25.23 -16.85
N ALA A 148 -1.58 26.07 -17.39
CA ALA A 148 -1.93 26.97 -18.48
C ALA A 148 -2.29 26.20 -19.76
N ILE A 149 -1.49 25.17 -20.09
CA ILE A 149 -1.73 24.33 -21.28
C ILE A 149 -3.03 23.55 -21.14
N LEU A 150 -3.31 22.92 -19.98
CA LEU A 150 -4.58 22.21 -19.76
C LEU A 150 -5.79 23.13 -19.90
N LYS A 151 -5.70 24.38 -19.42
CA LYS A 151 -6.76 25.40 -19.63
C LYS A 151 -6.92 25.76 -21.10
N GLU A 152 -5.82 25.88 -21.86
CA GLU A 152 -5.85 26.13 -23.30
C GLU A 152 -6.58 25.01 -24.05
N ILE A 153 -6.26 23.72 -23.70
CA ILE A 153 -6.96 22.56 -24.28
C ILE A 153 -8.45 22.60 -23.97
N LEU A 154 -8.82 22.79 -22.71
CA LEU A 154 -10.23 22.75 -22.29
C LEU A 154 -11.04 23.96 -22.76
N ALA A 155 -10.40 25.06 -23.07
CA ALA A 155 -11.07 26.20 -23.74
C ALA A 155 -11.47 25.85 -25.18
N LYS A 156 -10.71 24.99 -25.86
CA LYS A 156 -10.98 24.53 -27.24
C LYS A 156 -11.91 23.30 -27.24
N ASN A 157 -11.65 22.35 -26.36
CA ASN A 157 -12.42 21.12 -26.20
C ASN A 157 -12.70 20.84 -24.72
N PRO A 158 -13.83 21.25 -24.15
CA PRO A 158 -14.18 21.06 -22.74
C PRO A 158 -14.26 19.60 -22.29
N THR A 159 -14.51 18.68 -23.22
CA THR A 159 -14.61 17.23 -22.96
C THR A 159 -13.35 16.46 -23.36
N HIS A 160 -12.25 17.15 -23.65
CA HIS A 160 -11.00 16.51 -24.05
C HIS A 160 -10.58 15.46 -23.01
N ALA A 161 -10.53 14.17 -23.40
CA ALA A 161 -10.33 13.05 -22.49
C ALA A 161 -9.04 13.23 -21.68
N GLY A 162 -7.87 13.28 -22.33
CA GLY A 162 -6.59 13.34 -21.63
C GLY A 162 -6.42 14.57 -20.72
N ALA A 163 -6.97 15.75 -21.10
CA ALA A 163 -6.86 16.94 -20.24
C ALA A 163 -7.72 16.83 -18.97
N ASN A 164 -8.93 16.27 -19.08
CA ASN A 164 -9.79 16.02 -17.93
C ASN A 164 -9.22 14.89 -17.06
N THR A 165 -8.65 13.81 -17.66
CA THR A 165 -7.99 12.73 -16.95
C THR A 165 -6.81 13.25 -16.11
N GLU A 166 -5.96 14.13 -16.68
CA GLU A 166 -4.85 14.76 -15.94
C GLU A 166 -5.34 15.64 -14.77
N LEU A 167 -6.45 16.37 -14.92
CA LEU A 167 -7.05 17.11 -13.80
C LEU A 167 -7.66 16.17 -12.76
N GLY A 168 -8.26 15.07 -13.18
CA GLY A 168 -8.74 14.00 -12.30
C GLY A 168 -7.62 13.45 -11.42
N HIS A 169 -6.48 13.09 -12.03
CA HIS A 169 -5.30 12.62 -11.30
C HIS A 169 -4.78 13.65 -10.28
N GLU A 170 -4.76 14.93 -10.64
CA GLU A 170 -4.38 15.99 -9.67
C GLU A 170 -5.31 16.04 -8.46
N GLN A 171 -6.61 15.81 -8.65
CA GLN A 171 -7.55 15.80 -7.55
C GLN A 171 -7.46 14.51 -6.72
N MET A 172 -7.17 13.37 -7.34
CA MET A 172 -6.88 12.11 -6.63
C MET A 172 -5.69 12.28 -5.68
N LEU A 173 -4.60 12.89 -6.14
CA LEU A 173 -3.41 13.18 -5.30
C LEU A 173 -3.72 14.10 -4.11
N LYS A 174 -4.77 14.94 -4.22
CA LYS A 174 -5.26 15.81 -3.16
C LYS A 174 -6.35 15.14 -2.29
N SER A 175 -6.65 13.86 -2.54
CA SER A 175 -7.76 13.12 -1.93
C SER A 175 -9.14 13.78 -2.15
N ASN A 176 -9.28 14.60 -3.19
CA ASN A 176 -10.54 15.24 -3.54
C ASN A 176 -11.31 14.34 -4.52
N TYR A 177 -11.70 13.17 -4.03
CA TYR A 177 -12.29 12.10 -4.85
C TYR A 177 -13.56 12.53 -5.61
N LYS A 178 -14.39 13.37 -4.99
CA LYS A 178 -15.61 13.87 -5.64
C LYS A 178 -15.33 14.73 -6.87
N LEU A 179 -14.32 15.59 -6.81
CA LEU A 179 -13.94 16.43 -7.93
C LEU A 179 -13.17 15.61 -8.98
N ALA A 180 -12.30 14.69 -8.56
CA ALA A 180 -11.63 13.74 -9.45
C ALA A 180 -12.64 12.94 -10.27
N ASN A 181 -13.64 12.35 -9.62
CA ASN A 181 -14.70 11.57 -10.25
C ASN A 181 -15.44 12.38 -11.35
N ARG A 182 -15.74 13.65 -11.09
CA ARG A 182 -16.37 14.53 -12.09
C ARG A 182 -15.48 14.78 -13.31
N TYR A 183 -14.18 14.98 -13.10
CA TYR A 183 -13.24 15.16 -14.21
C TYR A 183 -13.15 13.88 -15.07
N TYR A 184 -13.05 12.71 -14.43
CA TYR A 184 -13.03 11.45 -15.18
C TYR A 184 -14.32 11.18 -15.94
N LEU A 185 -15.50 11.49 -15.37
CA LEU A 185 -16.77 11.43 -16.11
C LEU A 185 -16.78 12.36 -17.31
N THR A 186 -16.19 13.56 -17.17
CA THR A 186 -16.09 14.49 -18.30
C THR A 186 -15.13 13.94 -19.36
N ALA A 187 -14.01 13.34 -18.97
CA ALA A 187 -13.09 12.65 -19.88
C ALA A 187 -13.80 11.54 -20.65
N LEU A 188 -14.55 10.68 -19.94
CA LEU A 188 -15.32 9.58 -20.54
C LEU A 188 -16.47 10.03 -21.44
N SER A 189 -16.94 11.27 -21.31
CA SER A 189 -17.88 11.84 -22.26
C SER A 189 -17.23 12.24 -23.60
N GLY A 190 -15.92 12.45 -23.59
CA GLY A 190 -15.12 12.70 -24.80
C GLY A 190 -14.62 11.40 -25.44
N ASP A 191 -14.14 10.47 -24.61
CA ASP A 191 -13.75 9.12 -25.02
C ASP A 191 -14.19 8.11 -23.95
N ALA A 192 -15.23 7.35 -24.26
CA ALA A 192 -15.83 6.36 -23.37
C ALA A 192 -14.97 5.10 -23.17
N SER A 193 -13.90 4.93 -23.93
CA SER A 193 -12.97 3.81 -23.90
C SER A 193 -11.58 4.18 -23.35
N ASP A 194 -11.36 5.42 -22.94
CA ASP A 194 -10.11 5.86 -22.31
C ASP A 194 -9.88 5.06 -21.01
N LEU A 195 -8.92 4.13 -21.05
CA LEU A 195 -8.62 3.24 -19.92
C LEU A 195 -8.11 4.00 -18.70
N ASP A 196 -7.36 5.09 -18.86
CA ASP A 196 -6.87 5.90 -17.75
C ASP A 196 -8.03 6.65 -17.06
N ALA A 197 -8.95 7.18 -17.86
CA ALA A 197 -10.16 7.81 -17.33
C ALA A 197 -11.07 6.79 -16.63
N LEU A 198 -11.26 5.61 -17.21
CA LEU A 198 -12.01 4.52 -16.60
C LEU A 198 -11.36 4.07 -15.27
N ALA A 199 -10.04 3.86 -15.26
CA ALA A 199 -9.31 3.48 -14.05
C ALA A 199 -9.47 4.54 -12.94
N GLY A 200 -9.29 5.81 -13.29
CA GLY A 200 -9.48 6.93 -12.37
C GLY A 200 -10.92 7.07 -11.87
N TYR A 201 -11.91 6.88 -12.75
CA TYR A 201 -13.32 6.91 -12.39
C TYR A 201 -13.69 5.76 -11.43
N GLY A 202 -13.28 4.53 -11.76
CA GLY A 202 -13.49 3.37 -10.91
C GLY A 202 -12.84 3.55 -9.53
N GLN A 203 -11.58 3.99 -9.49
CA GLN A 203 -10.85 4.22 -8.24
C GLN A 203 -11.49 5.34 -7.40
N SER A 204 -11.85 6.47 -8.03
CA SER A 204 -12.51 7.56 -7.30
C SER A 204 -13.90 7.15 -6.79
N SER A 205 -14.63 6.33 -7.53
CA SER A 205 -15.91 5.75 -7.12
C SER A 205 -15.76 4.82 -5.93
N TYR A 206 -14.72 3.97 -5.93
CA TYR A 206 -14.36 3.14 -4.79
C TYR A 206 -14.15 3.96 -3.51
N TYR A 207 -13.30 5.00 -3.57
CA TYR A 207 -13.05 5.87 -2.40
C TYR A 207 -14.26 6.71 -1.97
N LEU A 208 -15.24 6.90 -2.83
CA LEU A 208 -16.51 7.55 -2.49
C LEU A 208 -17.55 6.59 -1.91
N GLY A 209 -17.27 5.28 -1.87
CA GLY A 209 -18.20 4.24 -1.47
C GLY A 209 -19.27 3.91 -2.53
N ASN A 210 -19.07 4.35 -3.77
CA ASN A 210 -19.94 4.02 -4.91
C ASN A 210 -19.53 2.65 -5.48
N ILE A 211 -19.78 1.59 -4.72
CA ILE A 211 -19.26 0.23 -4.96
C ILE A 211 -19.70 -0.32 -6.31
N GLU A 212 -20.98 -0.16 -6.66
CA GLU A 212 -21.55 -0.66 -7.91
C GLU A 212 -20.94 0.03 -9.14
N ASP A 213 -20.81 1.36 -9.10
CA ASP A 213 -20.18 2.12 -10.19
C ASP A 213 -18.71 1.71 -10.36
N ALA A 214 -17.98 1.53 -9.26
CA ALA A 214 -16.59 1.07 -9.29
C ALA A 214 -16.50 -0.33 -9.92
N LYS A 215 -17.32 -1.28 -9.49
CA LYS A 215 -17.34 -2.66 -10.00
C LYS A 215 -17.63 -2.70 -11.49
N ASN A 216 -18.69 -2.03 -11.93
CA ASN A 216 -19.07 -1.98 -13.34
C ASN A 216 -17.98 -1.34 -14.20
N THR A 217 -17.28 -0.34 -13.66
CA THR A 217 -16.19 0.32 -14.36
C THR A 217 -14.98 -0.58 -14.54
N PHE A 218 -14.56 -1.31 -13.49
CA PHE A 218 -13.44 -2.25 -13.61
C PHE A 218 -13.78 -3.44 -14.51
N LEU A 219 -15.02 -3.94 -14.49
CA LEU A 219 -15.47 -4.95 -15.45
C LEU A 219 -15.41 -4.42 -16.89
N LYS A 220 -15.82 -3.17 -17.13
CA LYS A 220 -15.69 -2.54 -18.46
C LYS A 220 -14.24 -2.41 -18.91
N ILE A 221 -13.30 -2.13 -18.01
CA ILE A 221 -11.86 -2.13 -18.33
C ILE A 221 -11.45 -3.53 -18.82
N LEU A 222 -11.88 -4.59 -18.13
CA LEU A 222 -11.56 -5.96 -18.51
C LEU A 222 -12.23 -6.43 -19.82
N GLU A 223 -13.37 -5.85 -20.19
CA GLU A 223 -13.95 -6.06 -21.53
C GLU A 223 -13.09 -5.46 -22.65
N ILE A 224 -12.35 -4.38 -22.36
CA ILE A 224 -11.45 -3.73 -23.31
C ILE A 224 -10.07 -4.39 -23.30
N ASP A 225 -9.54 -4.66 -22.12
CA ASP A 225 -8.23 -5.27 -21.87
C ASP A 225 -8.33 -6.27 -20.70
N GLU A 226 -8.51 -7.55 -21.04
CA GLU A 226 -8.60 -8.64 -20.05
C GLU A 226 -7.31 -8.84 -19.24
N THR A 227 -6.18 -8.29 -19.69
CA THR A 227 -4.88 -8.40 -19.03
C THR A 227 -4.61 -7.28 -18.05
N ASN A 228 -5.55 -6.37 -17.87
CA ASN A 228 -5.40 -5.20 -17.01
C ASN A 228 -5.35 -5.60 -15.52
N ALA A 229 -4.13 -5.77 -15.01
CA ALA A 229 -3.89 -6.18 -13.63
C ALA A 229 -4.50 -5.22 -12.59
N PHE A 230 -4.52 -3.91 -12.88
CA PHE A 230 -5.10 -2.91 -11.99
C PHE A 230 -6.62 -3.12 -11.81
N ALA A 231 -7.35 -3.40 -12.89
CA ALA A 231 -8.79 -3.67 -12.82
C ALA A 231 -9.06 -4.95 -12.02
N TRP A 232 -8.31 -6.01 -12.24
CA TRP A 232 -8.39 -7.25 -11.46
C TRP A 232 -8.16 -6.99 -9.97
N ALA A 233 -7.11 -6.23 -9.60
CA ALA A 233 -6.80 -5.93 -8.21
C ALA A 233 -7.91 -5.12 -7.51
N TYR A 234 -8.52 -4.15 -8.21
CA TYR A 234 -9.61 -3.37 -7.63
C TYR A 234 -10.91 -4.17 -7.49
N LEU A 235 -11.19 -5.09 -8.40
CA LEU A 235 -12.30 -6.06 -8.21
C LEU A 235 -12.05 -6.91 -6.97
N GLY A 236 -10.81 -7.36 -6.75
CA GLY A 236 -10.43 -8.04 -5.51
C GLY A 236 -10.69 -7.21 -4.26
N LYS A 237 -10.30 -5.93 -4.27
CA LYS A 237 -10.57 -5.01 -3.14
C LYS A 237 -12.05 -4.80 -2.88
N LEU A 238 -12.86 -4.71 -3.92
CA LEU A 238 -14.31 -4.56 -3.82
C LEU A 238 -14.97 -5.80 -3.19
N GLU A 239 -14.56 -7.01 -3.60
CA GLU A 239 -15.07 -8.25 -3.02
C GLU A 239 -14.59 -8.46 -1.58
N ALA A 240 -13.40 -7.97 -1.22
CA ALA A 240 -12.85 -8.07 0.13
C ALA A 240 -13.61 -7.23 1.18
N GLU A 241 -14.55 -6.35 0.77
CA GLU A 241 -15.49 -5.69 1.68
C GLU A 241 -16.53 -6.69 2.28
N THR A 242 -16.63 -7.89 1.72
CA THR A 242 -17.45 -8.98 2.25
C THR A 242 -16.60 -9.94 3.09
N PRO A 243 -17.21 -10.68 4.05
CA PRO A 243 -16.49 -11.67 4.86
C PRO A 243 -15.95 -12.87 4.07
N ASP A 244 -16.44 -13.13 2.86
CA ASP A 244 -15.96 -14.20 2.00
C ASP A 244 -14.85 -13.67 1.06
N TYR A 245 -13.61 -13.97 1.41
CA TYR A 245 -12.43 -13.56 0.65
C TYR A 245 -12.12 -14.47 -0.55
N SER A 246 -12.89 -15.51 -0.82
CA SER A 246 -12.60 -16.49 -1.88
C SER A 246 -12.58 -15.84 -3.27
N GLN A 247 -13.57 -14.99 -3.56
CA GLN A 247 -13.64 -14.28 -4.84
C GLN A 247 -12.59 -13.19 -4.94
N ALA A 248 -12.30 -12.49 -3.82
CA ALA A 248 -11.23 -11.49 -3.76
C ALA A 248 -9.87 -12.11 -4.08
N LEU A 249 -9.63 -13.32 -3.56
CA LEU A 249 -8.41 -14.09 -3.82
C LEU A 249 -8.25 -14.42 -5.31
N GLU A 250 -9.30 -14.92 -5.96
CA GLU A 250 -9.30 -15.24 -7.40
C GLU A 250 -8.97 -14.00 -8.25
N TYR A 251 -9.53 -12.86 -7.91
CA TYR A 251 -9.27 -11.62 -8.63
C TYR A 251 -7.83 -11.13 -8.45
N VAL A 252 -7.27 -11.16 -7.25
CA VAL A 252 -5.89 -10.72 -7.03
C VAL A 252 -4.88 -11.71 -7.63
N GLU A 253 -5.20 -13.01 -7.73
CA GLU A 253 -4.39 -14.00 -8.46
C GLU A 253 -4.28 -13.64 -9.94
N ASN A 254 -5.37 -13.19 -10.57
CA ASN A 254 -5.32 -12.69 -11.94
C ASN A 254 -4.47 -11.42 -12.05
N ALA A 255 -4.56 -10.49 -11.09
CA ALA A 255 -3.69 -9.31 -11.08
C ALA A 255 -2.20 -9.70 -11.02
N ILE A 256 -1.83 -10.63 -10.15
CA ILE A 256 -0.47 -11.16 -10.02
C ILE A 256 -0.02 -11.90 -11.28
N LYS A 257 -0.90 -12.67 -11.92
CA LYS A 257 -0.62 -13.39 -13.15
C LYS A 257 -0.15 -12.46 -14.27
N TYR A 258 -0.83 -11.31 -14.40
CA TYR A 258 -0.50 -10.35 -15.47
C TYR A 258 0.61 -9.37 -15.08
N GLU A 259 0.71 -9.00 -13.81
CA GLU A 259 1.74 -8.07 -13.32
C GLU A 259 2.35 -8.56 -11.99
N PRO A 260 3.21 -9.62 -12.02
CA PRO A 260 3.76 -10.25 -10.81
C PRO A 260 4.76 -9.37 -10.05
N GLY A 261 5.26 -8.31 -10.67
CA GLY A 261 6.22 -7.38 -10.07
C GLY A 261 5.57 -6.26 -9.24
N TYR A 262 4.26 -6.25 -9.09
CA TYR A 262 3.58 -5.20 -8.36
C TYR A 262 3.37 -5.58 -6.90
N TYR A 263 4.06 -4.88 -6.02
CA TYR A 263 4.14 -5.13 -4.59
C TYR A 263 2.75 -5.19 -3.89
N ASP A 264 1.85 -4.24 -4.20
CA ASP A 264 0.56 -4.14 -3.51
C ASP A 264 -0.34 -5.37 -3.75
N TYR A 265 -0.22 -6.03 -4.91
CA TYR A 265 -1.00 -7.23 -5.19
C TYR A 265 -0.60 -8.39 -4.28
N TRP A 266 0.68 -8.54 -3.98
CA TRP A 266 1.17 -9.54 -3.04
C TRP A 266 0.77 -9.23 -1.60
N LEU A 267 0.66 -7.94 -1.24
CA LEU A 267 0.12 -7.56 0.07
C LEU A 267 -1.35 -7.94 0.22
N ASP A 268 -2.17 -7.57 -0.78
CA ASP A 268 -3.59 -7.90 -0.80
C ASP A 268 -3.79 -9.43 -0.81
N TYR A 269 -3.03 -10.16 -1.64
CA TYR A 269 -3.07 -11.62 -1.73
C TYR A 269 -2.79 -12.28 -0.37
N GLY A 270 -1.72 -11.85 0.30
CA GLY A 270 -1.40 -12.34 1.65
C GLY A 270 -2.51 -12.04 2.66
N THR A 271 -3.12 -10.85 2.57
CA THR A 271 -4.22 -10.45 3.45
C THR A 271 -5.46 -11.33 3.24
N TYR A 272 -5.82 -11.63 2.00
CA TYR A 272 -6.98 -12.48 1.70
C TYR A 272 -6.73 -13.93 2.13
N LEU A 273 -5.52 -14.45 1.89
CA LEU A 273 -5.11 -15.78 2.36
C LEU A 273 -5.18 -15.91 3.89
N HIS A 274 -4.69 -14.90 4.61
CA HIS A 274 -4.73 -14.88 6.08
C HIS A 274 -6.18 -14.89 6.59
N ASN A 275 -7.07 -14.09 6.02
CA ASN A 275 -8.49 -14.09 6.38
C ASN A 275 -9.18 -15.43 6.08
N LEU A 276 -8.65 -16.21 5.13
CA LEU A 276 -9.08 -17.58 4.85
C LEU A 276 -8.37 -18.63 5.72
N ASN A 277 -7.58 -18.22 6.73
CA ASN A 277 -6.76 -19.08 7.59
C ASN A 277 -5.69 -19.90 6.83
N ARG A 278 -5.26 -19.44 5.64
CA ARG A 278 -4.19 -20.03 4.83
C ARG A 278 -2.83 -19.40 5.19
N ASN A 279 -2.46 -19.50 6.47
CA ASN A 279 -1.36 -18.73 7.07
C ASN A 279 0.01 -18.96 6.41
N ALA A 280 0.34 -20.21 6.03
CA ALA A 280 1.62 -20.51 5.36
C ALA A 280 1.73 -19.84 3.99
N GLU A 281 0.63 -19.73 3.26
CA GLU A 281 0.59 -19.07 1.96
C GLU A 281 0.59 -17.55 2.11
N ALA A 282 -0.05 -17.02 3.16
CA ALA A 282 0.01 -15.59 3.51
C ALA A 282 1.45 -15.15 3.86
N GLU A 283 2.18 -15.95 4.65
CA GLU A 283 3.61 -15.72 4.94
C GLU A 283 4.44 -15.63 3.65
N HIS A 284 4.22 -16.58 2.73
CA HIS A 284 4.89 -16.59 1.43
C HIS A 284 4.57 -15.34 0.60
N ALA A 285 3.30 -14.95 0.55
CA ALA A 285 2.86 -13.78 -0.21
C ALA A 285 3.47 -12.48 0.33
N TRP A 286 3.44 -12.27 1.65
CA TRP A 286 4.05 -11.09 2.26
C TRP A 286 5.58 -11.11 2.18
N THR A 287 6.20 -12.28 2.20
CA THR A 287 7.64 -12.42 1.92
C THR A 287 7.94 -11.97 0.49
N LYS A 288 7.09 -12.35 -0.48
CA LYS A 288 7.22 -11.89 -1.87
C LYS A 288 7.05 -10.39 -2.01
N ALA A 289 6.10 -9.79 -1.31
CA ALA A 289 5.95 -8.33 -1.23
C ALA A 289 7.22 -7.64 -0.69
N ILE A 290 7.83 -8.21 0.35
CA ILE A 290 9.09 -7.72 0.92
C ILE A 290 10.25 -7.82 -0.07
N GLU A 291 10.37 -8.93 -0.81
CA GLU A 291 11.39 -9.08 -1.85
C GLU A 291 11.28 -8.01 -2.94
N LEU A 292 10.05 -7.68 -3.33
CA LEU A 292 9.78 -6.64 -4.33
C LEU A 292 10.04 -5.22 -3.80
N ARG A 293 9.76 -4.97 -2.53
CA ARG A 293 9.90 -3.66 -1.89
C ARG A 293 10.47 -3.77 -0.47
N PRO A 294 11.77 -4.11 -0.33
CA PRO A 294 12.39 -4.28 0.98
C PRO A 294 12.53 -2.96 1.78
N ASP A 295 12.38 -1.84 1.12
CA ASP A 295 12.38 -0.49 1.69
C ASP A 295 11.01 -0.02 2.18
N TYR A 296 9.96 -0.83 2.04
CA TYR A 296 8.60 -0.46 2.41
C TYR A 296 8.07 -1.31 3.58
N PHE A 297 7.65 -0.66 4.63
CA PHE A 297 7.43 -1.29 5.94
C PHE A 297 6.21 -2.21 6.05
N LEU A 298 5.17 -2.06 5.20
CA LEU A 298 3.89 -2.78 5.39
C LEU A 298 4.01 -4.30 5.27
N GLY A 299 4.87 -4.81 4.35
CA GLY A 299 5.09 -6.26 4.24
C GLY A 299 5.59 -6.87 5.56
N TYR A 300 6.50 -6.16 6.22
CA TYR A 300 7.01 -6.57 7.54
C TYR A 300 5.94 -6.43 8.64
N VAL A 301 5.07 -5.42 8.57
CA VAL A 301 3.96 -5.26 9.53
C VAL A 301 3.02 -6.46 9.46
N TYR A 302 2.58 -6.84 8.25
CA TYR A 302 1.66 -7.96 8.09
C TYR A 302 2.28 -9.30 8.44
N ARG A 303 3.51 -9.56 7.97
CA ARG A 303 4.20 -10.81 8.28
C ARG A 303 4.59 -10.90 9.76
N GLY A 304 5.03 -9.79 10.35
CA GLY A 304 5.31 -9.72 11.79
C GLY A 304 4.06 -9.97 12.64
N GLY A 305 2.88 -9.46 12.20
CA GLY A 305 1.59 -9.75 12.82
C GLY A 305 1.25 -11.24 12.77
N LEU A 306 1.44 -11.87 11.62
CA LEU A 306 1.22 -13.31 11.48
C LEU A 306 2.16 -14.13 12.38
N TYR A 307 3.45 -13.81 12.41
CA TYR A 307 4.40 -14.49 13.31
C TYR A 307 4.01 -14.32 14.77
N ASP A 308 3.48 -13.15 15.11
CA ASP A 308 3.00 -12.86 16.45
C ASP A 308 1.78 -13.72 16.82
N GLU A 309 0.82 -13.87 15.91
CA GLU A 309 -0.34 -14.76 16.08
C GLU A 309 0.05 -16.25 16.14
N MET A 310 1.11 -16.64 15.45
CA MET A 310 1.66 -18.00 15.45
C MET A 310 2.61 -18.27 16.64
N GLU A 311 2.80 -17.31 17.53
CA GLU A 311 3.71 -17.35 18.66
C GLU A 311 5.20 -17.52 18.26
N GLU A 312 5.54 -17.18 17.00
CA GLU A 312 6.92 -17.18 16.51
C GLU A 312 7.64 -15.87 16.90
N VAL A 313 7.85 -15.71 18.21
CA VAL A 313 8.25 -14.44 18.86
C VAL A 313 9.50 -13.82 18.24
N GLU A 314 10.54 -14.62 17.95
CA GLU A 314 11.81 -14.14 17.40
C GLU A 314 11.63 -13.56 15.99
N LYS A 315 10.79 -14.20 15.16
CA LYS A 315 10.49 -13.72 13.81
C LYS A 315 9.66 -12.44 13.86
N ALA A 316 8.62 -12.42 14.70
CA ALA A 316 7.79 -11.23 14.91
C ALA A 316 8.64 -10.04 15.38
N TYR A 317 9.53 -10.27 16.35
CA TYR A 317 10.44 -9.25 16.86
C TYR A 317 11.36 -8.69 15.77
N ALA A 318 11.93 -9.55 14.92
CA ALA A 318 12.80 -9.15 13.82
C ALA A 318 12.06 -8.27 12.80
N ASP A 319 10.85 -8.64 12.42
CA ASP A 319 10.04 -7.87 11.47
C ASP A 319 9.62 -6.52 12.06
N TYR A 320 9.09 -6.45 13.28
CA TYR A 320 8.74 -5.19 13.93
C TYR A 320 9.94 -4.26 14.15
N LYS A 321 11.12 -4.81 14.44
CA LYS A 321 12.36 -4.04 14.51
C LYS A 321 12.71 -3.42 13.17
N THR A 322 12.52 -4.15 12.07
CA THR A 322 12.70 -3.65 10.71
C THR A 322 11.70 -2.55 10.39
N VAL A 323 10.42 -2.71 10.80
CA VAL A 323 9.39 -1.66 10.66
C VAL A 323 9.86 -0.36 11.32
N ASN A 324 10.39 -0.41 12.54
CA ASN A 324 10.86 0.79 13.25
C ASN A 324 12.08 1.45 12.59
N GLN A 325 12.91 0.67 11.87
CA GLN A 325 14.03 1.23 11.08
C GLN A 325 13.54 1.94 9.81
N LEU A 326 12.56 1.35 9.13
CA LEU A 326 12.01 1.88 7.88
C LEU A 326 11.02 3.03 8.11
N TYR A 327 10.22 2.95 9.16
CA TYR A 327 9.20 3.95 9.51
C TYR A 327 9.17 4.21 11.01
N PRO A 328 10.09 5.06 11.53
CA PRO A 328 10.23 5.33 12.97
C PRO A 328 9.02 5.96 13.67
N GLU A 329 8.08 6.51 12.90
CA GLU A 329 6.84 7.11 13.43
C GLU A 329 5.69 6.09 13.57
N TYR A 330 5.90 4.81 13.24
CA TYR A 330 4.88 3.77 13.33
C TYR A 330 4.81 3.20 14.76
N TYR A 331 4.05 3.86 15.63
CA TYR A 331 4.00 3.55 17.06
C TYR A 331 3.53 2.11 17.37
N PHE A 332 2.71 1.51 16.52
CA PHE A 332 2.24 0.12 16.70
C PHE A 332 3.39 -0.90 16.74
N ALA A 333 4.45 -0.72 15.96
CA ALA A 333 5.58 -1.64 16.03
C ALA A 333 6.34 -1.54 17.35
N TYR A 334 6.44 -0.34 17.95
CA TYR A 334 7.01 -0.19 19.30
C TYR A 334 6.09 -0.78 20.38
N GLU A 335 4.76 -0.65 20.22
CA GLU A 335 3.79 -1.32 21.08
C GLU A 335 3.97 -2.84 21.02
N SER A 336 4.01 -3.42 19.82
CA SER A 336 4.21 -4.86 19.61
C SER A 336 5.53 -5.34 20.24
N LEU A 337 6.64 -4.63 20.02
CA LEU A 337 7.93 -4.95 20.66
C LEU A 337 7.83 -4.88 22.20
N GLY A 338 7.11 -3.89 22.74
CA GLY A 338 6.86 -3.77 24.17
C GLY A 338 6.07 -4.95 24.74
N ILE A 339 5.06 -5.42 24.00
CA ILE A 339 4.23 -6.57 24.33
C ILE A 339 5.10 -7.86 24.30
N LEU A 340 5.84 -8.10 23.21
CA LEU A 340 6.70 -9.28 23.07
C LEU A 340 7.76 -9.35 24.18
N ALA A 341 8.39 -8.23 24.51
CA ALA A 341 9.36 -8.13 25.58
C ALA A 341 8.73 -8.43 26.96
N TRP A 342 7.49 -7.99 27.21
CA TRP A 342 6.74 -8.34 28.40
C TRP A 342 6.54 -9.86 28.51
N GLY A 343 6.09 -10.51 27.44
CA GLY A 343 5.91 -11.98 27.37
C GLY A 343 7.19 -12.73 27.70
N ALA A 344 8.33 -12.23 27.20
CA ALA A 344 9.66 -12.77 27.50
C ALA A 344 10.17 -12.47 28.92
N GLY A 345 9.45 -11.67 29.72
CA GLY A 345 9.86 -11.21 31.04
C GLY A 345 10.92 -10.11 31.04
N ASP A 346 11.27 -9.56 29.88
CA ASP A 346 12.16 -8.40 29.76
C ASP A 346 11.36 -7.09 29.93
N TYR A 347 11.06 -6.80 31.20
CA TYR A 347 10.28 -5.60 31.53
C TYR A 347 11.01 -4.29 31.25
N ALA A 348 12.35 -4.31 31.14
CA ALA A 348 13.13 -3.14 30.76
C ALA A 348 12.94 -2.81 29.28
N ALA A 349 13.10 -3.80 28.40
CA ALA A 349 12.84 -3.65 26.98
C ALA A 349 11.35 -3.34 26.69
N SER A 350 10.43 -3.97 27.44
CA SER A 350 8.99 -3.66 27.36
C SER A 350 8.71 -2.20 27.67
N ARG A 351 9.32 -1.67 28.73
CA ARG A 351 9.21 -0.26 29.13
C ARG A 351 9.69 0.68 28.02
N ASP A 352 10.83 0.38 27.42
CA ASP A 352 11.41 1.17 26.34
C ASP A 352 10.49 1.17 25.10
N GLY A 353 9.92 0.04 24.74
CA GLY A 353 8.94 -0.07 23.64
C GLY A 353 7.71 0.81 23.90
N PHE A 354 7.05 0.65 25.05
CA PHE A 354 5.88 1.49 25.38
C PHE A 354 6.22 2.98 25.56
N ALA A 355 7.44 3.32 26.01
CA ALA A 355 7.87 4.69 26.11
C ALA A 355 8.03 5.34 24.73
N LYS A 356 8.59 4.62 23.77
CA LYS A 356 8.68 5.08 22.38
C LYS A 356 7.31 5.20 21.72
N ALA A 357 6.43 4.22 21.89
CA ALA A 357 5.04 4.32 21.42
C ALA A 357 4.32 5.54 21.99
N TYR A 358 4.54 5.84 23.29
CA TYR A 358 3.95 7.00 23.95
C TYR A 358 4.52 8.34 23.48
N GLU A 359 5.82 8.39 23.17
CA GLU A 359 6.46 9.58 22.60
C GLU A 359 5.80 9.98 21.26
N ILE A 360 5.49 8.97 20.42
CA ILE A 360 4.88 9.16 19.10
C ILE A 360 3.37 9.42 19.20
N TYR A 361 2.69 8.68 20.08
CA TYR A 361 1.25 8.79 20.30
C TYR A 361 0.91 9.17 21.77
N PRO A 362 1.13 10.43 22.18
CA PRO A 362 0.96 10.89 23.56
C PRO A 362 -0.52 11.00 24.01
N ALA A 363 -1.48 10.79 23.12
CA ALA A 363 -2.91 10.74 23.44
C ALA A 363 -3.32 9.44 24.14
N SER A 364 -2.50 8.37 24.07
CA SER A 364 -2.77 7.10 24.73
C SER A 364 -2.76 7.25 26.25
N THR A 365 -3.80 6.72 26.91
CA THR A 365 -3.86 6.58 28.38
C THR A 365 -3.32 5.22 28.86
N SER A 366 -3.20 4.24 27.94
CA SER A 366 -2.69 2.90 28.23
C SER A 366 -1.17 2.89 28.42
N TYR A 367 -0.42 3.53 27.52
CA TYR A 367 1.03 3.48 27.58
C TYR A 367 1.65 3.99 28.89
N PRO A 368 1.22 5.14 29.46
CA PRO A 368 1.74 5.57 30.73
C PRO A 368 1.46 4.58 31.88
N LEU A 369 0.28 3.93 31.88
CA LEU A 369 -0.04 2.90 32.86
C LEU A 369 0.81 1.66 32.67
N MET A 370 1.01 1.23 31.40
CA MET A 370 1.88 0.10 31.08
C MET A 370 3.34 0.34 31.47
N ILE A 371 3.90 1.51 31.17
CA ILE A 371 5.25 1.90 31.59
C ILE A 371 5.38 1.79 33.11
N ALA A 372 4.38 2.27 33.85
CA ALA A 372 4.36 2.12 35.31
C ALA A 372 4.30 0.64 35.71
N ALA A 373 3.46 -0.17 35.05
CA ALA A 373 3.29 -1.59 35.31
C ALA A 373 4.60 -2.38 35.14
N THR A 374 5.41 -2.06 34.12
CA THR A 374 6.71 -2.72 33.90
C THR A 374 7.65 -2.56 35.10
N TYR A 375 7.70 -1.40 35.74
CA TYR A 375 8.52 -1.22 36.94
C TYR A 375 8.09 -2.13 38.10
N TYR A 376 6.78 -2.29 38.29
CA TYR A 376 6.25 -3.11 39.39
C TYR A 376 6.39 -4.61 39.09
N MET A 377 6.23 -5.04 37.84
CA MET A 377 6.45 -6.44 37.47
C MET A 377 7.92 -6.80 37.54
N GLU A 378 8.82 -5.92 37.05
CA GLU A 378 10.28 -6.15 37.21
C GLU A 378 10.68 -6.21 38.70
N ALA A 379 10.11 -5.34 39.54
CA ALA A 379 10.33 -5.38 40.97
C ALA A 379 9.79 -6.66 41.64
N TYR A 380 8.68 -7.19 41.12
CA TYR A 380 8.11 -8.46 41.59
C TYR A 380 9.01 -9.67 41.26
N GLU A 381 9.54 -9.75 40.04
CA GLU A 381 10.48 -10.80 39.63
C GLU A 381 11.82 -10.70 40.40
N LYS A 382 12.21 -9.49 40.84
CA LYS A 382 13.42 -9.23 41.62
C LYS A 382 13.17 -9.15 43.13
N GLN A 383 12.08 -9.75 43.62
CA GLN A 383 11.72 -9.71 45.02
C GLN A 383 12.86 -10.23 45.91
N GLY A 384 13.18 -9.52 46.99
CA GLY A 384 14.27 -9.83 47.91
C GLY A 384 15.67 -9.39 47.46
N THR A 385 15.78 -8.74 46.29
CA THR A 385 17.05 -8.15 45.81
C THR A 385 17.14 -6.66 46.10
N PRO A 386 18.34 -6.05 46.07
CA PRO A 386 18.50 -4.59 46.23
C PRO A 386 17.79 -3.75 45.16
N GLU A 387 17.58 -4.32 43.97
CA GLU A 387 16.92 -3.65 42.84
C GLU A 387 15.41 -3.45 43.07
N GLU A 388 14.76 -4.35 43.84
CA GLU A 388 13.32 -4.29 44.09
C GLU A 388 12.88 -2.91 44.61
N ALA A 389 13.56 -2.41 45.63
CA ALA A 389 13.21 -1.09 46.22
C ALA A 389 13.43 0.06 45.25
N THR A 390 14.49 -0.01 44.44
CA THR A 390 14.82 1.00 43.43
C THR A 390 13.75 1.04 42.36
N LEU A 391 13.32 -0.13 41.85
CA LEU A 391 12.27 -0.24 40.81
C LEU A 391 10.91 0.23 41.33
N LYS A 392 10.49 -0.15 42.54
CA LYS A 392 9.26 0.33 43.18
C LYS A 392 9.26 1.85 43.33
N LYS A 393 10.41 2.44 43.71
CA LYS A 393 10.56 3.89 43.80
C LYS A 393 10.43 4.54 42.41
N ALA A 394 11.11 4.01 41.40
CA ALA A 394 11.05 4.51 40.04
C ALA A 394 9.61 4.46 39.49
N GLY A 395 8.89 3.36 39.71
CA GLY A 395 7.49 3.22 39.32
C GLY A 395 6.58 4.28 40.01
N LYS A 396 6.76 4.49 41.32
CA LYS A 396 6.04 5.56 42.05
C LYS A 396 6.36 6.95 41.51
N ASP A 397 7.63 7.24 41.29
CA ASP A 397 8.08 8.51 40.72
C ASP A 397 7.48 8.74 39.33
N TYR A 398 7.44 7.72 38.48
CA TYR A 398 6.83 7.81 37.16
C TYR A 398 5.33 8.06 37.25
N ILE A 399 4.61 7.33 38.10
CA ILE A 399 3.18 7.54 38.31
C ILE A 399 2.90 9.00 38.71
N SER A 400 3.62 9.53 39.73
CA SER A 400 3.36 10.88 40.22
C SER A 400 3.74 11.99 39.25
N LYS A 401 4.85 11.80 38.51
CA LYS A 401 5.42 12.83 37.64
C LYS A 401 4.79 12.85 36.24
N VAL A 402 4.34 11.68 35.77
CA VAL A 402 3.82 11.50 34.38
C VAL A 402 2.35 11.09 34.39
N VAL A 403 2.02 9.91 34.95
CA VAL A 403 0.67 9.32 34.82
C VAL A 403 -0.39 10.21 35.41
N MET A 404 -0.24 10.57 36.70
CA MET A 404 -1.26 11.37 37.44
C MET A 404 -1.38 12.81 36.96
N LYS A 405 -0.39 13.34 36.24
CA LYS A 405 -0.47 14.71 35.67
C LYS A 405 -1.28 14.76 34.38
N LYS A 406 -1.38 13.63 33.68
CA LYS A 406 -2.06 13.50 32.38
C LYS A 406 -3.51 13.05 32.52
N LEU A 407 -3.86 12.36 33.60
CA LEU A 407 -5.17 11.76 33.79
C LEU A 407 -6.12 12.71 34.54
N ASP A 408 -7.40 12.67 34.16
CA ASP A 408 -8.45 13.30 34.96
C ASP A 408 -8.53 12.59 36.32
N ARG A 409 -8.54 13.39 37.40
CA ARG A 409 -8.61 12.91 38.80
C ARG A 409 -9.85 12.06 39.09
N ASN A 410 -10.92 12.27 38.33
CA ASN A 410 -12.15 11.49 38.44
C ASN A 410 -12.18 10.24 37.57
N SER A 411 -11.19 10.03 36.73
CA SER A 411 -11.13 8.86 35.82
C SER A 411 -10.83 7.56 36.56
N THR A 412 -11.19 6.45 35.95
CA THR A 412 -10.86 5.11 36.48
C THR A 412 -9.36 4.84 36.34
N GLU A 413 -8.73 5.35 35.28
CA GLU A 413 -7.29 5.29 35.08
C GLU A 413 -6.52 5.97 36.23
N TYR A 414 -6.99 7.12 36.68
CA TYR A 414 -6.39 7.82 37.83
C TYR A 414 -6.52 6.98 39.11
N ALA A 415 -7.68 6.37 39.34
CA ALA A 415 -7.89 5.49 40.48
C ALA A 415 -6.98 4.23 40.43
N ILE A 416 -6.79 3.64 39.26
CA ILE A 416 -5.82 2.54 39.01
C ILE A 416 -4.40 3.02 39.35
N ALA A 417 -3.96 4.18 38.83
CA ALA A 417 -2.64 4.73 39.13
C ALA A 417 -2.41 4.90 40.64
N ARG A 418 -3.42 5.33 41.39
CA ARG A 418 -3.37 5.48 42.84
C ARG A 418 -3.24 4.17 43.60
N LEU A 419 -3.74 3.05 43.07
CA LEU A 419 -3.50 1.73 43.71
C LEU A 419 -2.01 1.43 43.84
N PHE A 420 -1.23 1.76 42.80
CA PHE A 420 0.22 1.52 42.80
C PHE A 420 1.01 2.64 43.53
N TYR A 421 0.48 3.86 43.57
CA TYR A 421 1.16 5.00 44.14
C TYR A 421 1.00 5.10 45.68
N ASP A 422 -0.22 5.21 46.17
CA ASP A 422 -0.55 5.52 47.56
C ASP A 422 -1.44 4.46 48.24
N ASN A 423 -1.63 3.30 47.62
CA ASN A 423 -2.41 2.19 48.14
C ASN A 423 -3.84 2.57 48.56
N VAL A 424 -4.52 3.39 47.71
CA VAL A 424 -5.95 3.66 47.92
C VAL A 424 -6.73 2.34 48.06
N SER A 425 -7.89 2.36 48.74
CA SER A 425 -8.69 1.15 48.95
C SER A 425 -8.96 0.38 47.65
N PRO A 426 -8.46 -0.85 47.50
CA PRO A 426 -8.66 -1.65 46.29
C PRO A 426 -10.15 -1.90 46.00
N GLY A 427 -10.97 -2.08 47.07
CA GLY A 427 -12.41 -2.29 46.90
C GLY A 427 -13.13 -1.09 46.27
N SER A 428 -12.73 0.15 46.64
CA SER A 428 -13.31 1.33 46.01
C SER A 428 -12.93 1.48 44.53
N VAL A 429 -11.73 1.05 44.17
CA VAL A 429 -11.28 1.04 42.76
C VAL A 429 -11.98 -0.07 41.98
N ALA A 430 -12.11 -1.26 42.57
CA ALA A 430 -12.83 -2.39 41.95
C ALA A 430 -14.29 -2.01 41.64
N GLN A 431 -14.99 -1.39 42.58
CA GLN A 431 -16.36 -0.89 42.38
C GLN A 431 -16.43 0.11 41.22
N LYS A 432 -15.42 0.99 41.11
CA LYS A 432 -15.36 1.98 40.01
C LYS A 432 -15.14 1.31 38.67
N VAL A 433 -14.31 0.25 38.62
CA VAL A 433 -14.06 -0.59 37.42
C VAL A 433 -15.32 -1.35 37.02
N GLU A 434 -16.05 -1.93 37.97
CA GLU A 434 -17.30 -2.64 37.72
C GLU A 434 -18.37 -1.73 37.11
N ASN A 435 -18.39 -0.43 37.50
CA ASN A 435 -19.29 0.58 36.96
C ASN A 435 -18.86 1.13 35.58
N GLU A 436 -17.72 0.72 35.03
CA GLU A 436 -17.30 1.14 33.69
C GLU A 436 -18.19 0.47 32.63
N SER A 437 -18.89 1.28 31.87
CA SER A 437 -19.86 0.81 30.86
C SER A 437 -19.19 0.24 29.60
N ASN A 438 -18.00 0.77 29.24
CA ASN A 438 -17.24 0.29 28.10
C ASN A 438 -16.52 -1.00 28.47
N ALA A 439 -16.90 -2.12 27.82
CA ALA A 439 -16.37 -3.44 28.12
C ALA A 439 -14.85 -3.52 27.95
N ASN A 440 -14.28 -2.94 26.87
CA ASN A 440 -12.83 -2.94 26.65
C ASN A 440 -12.07 -2.13 27.70
N LYS A 441 -12.58 -0.96 28.09
CA LYS A 441 -11.99 -0.21 29.21
C LYS A 441 -12.07 -0.99 30.50
N ARG A 442 -13.21 -1.59 30.80
CA ARG A 442 -13.40 -2.40 32.00
C ARG A 442 -12.41 -3.58 32.01
N GLY A 443 -12.26 -4.32 30.90
CA GLY A 443 -11.30 -5.42 30.79
C GLY A 443 -9.86 -4.99 31.05
N LYS A 444 -9.45 -3.88 30.43
CA LYS A 444 -8.14 -3.27 30.69
C LYS A 444 -7.91 -2.98 32.18
N TYR A 445 -8.88 -2.38 32.84
CA TYR A 445 -8.75 -2.06 34.27
C TYR A 445 -8.75 -3.29 35.18
N LEU A 446 -9.49 -4.34 34.81
CA LEU A 446 -9.47 -5.63 35.51
C LEU A 446 -8.08 -6.29 35.44
N PHE A 447 -7.40 -6.20 34.30
CA PHE A 447 -5.99 -6.65 34.17
C PHE A 447 -5.10 -5.95 35.20
N TYR A 448 -5.16 -4.62 35.34
CA TYR A 448 -4.35 -3.89 36.33
C TYR A 448 -4.73 -4.25 37.76
N LEU A 449 -6.01 -4.54 38.06
CA LEU A 449 -6.43 -5.06 39.37
C LEU A 449 -5.82 -6.44 39.63
N GLY A 450 -5.86 -7.34 38.65
CA GLY A 450 -5.20 -8.66 38.72
C GLY A 450 -3.72 -8.52 39.05
N MET A 451 -3.00 -7.68 38.28
CA MET A 451 -1.59 -7.41 38.52
C MET A 451 -1.30 -6.81 39.90
N TYR A 452 -2.15 -5.89 40.37
CA TYR A 452 -2.02 -5.29 41.70
C TYR A 452 -2.05 -6.36 42.82
N TYR A 453 -2.95 -7.34 42.71
CA TYR A 453 -3.04 -8.41 43.68
C TYR A 453 -1.90 -9.47 43.53
N GLN A 454 -1.50 -9.78 42.31
CA GLN A 454 -0.37 -10.67 42.02
C GLN A 454 0.92 -10.18 42.67
N ILE A 455 1.31 -8.93 42.44
CA ILE A 455 2.56 -8.38 43.03
C ILE A 455 2.54 -8.26 44.57
N ARG A 456 1.41 -8.54 45.19
CA ARG A 456 1.24 -8.60 46.66
C ARG A 456 1.06 -10.02 47.17
N GLY A 457 1.21 -11.03 46.32
CA GLY A 457 1.10 -12.45 46.70
C GLY A 457 -0.34 -12.90 46.98
N ASN A 458 -1.36 -12.13 46.52
CA ASN A 458 -2.76 -12.51 46.66
C ASN A 458 -3.25 -13.21 45.38
N ASP A 459 -2.60 -14.33 45.04
CA ASP A 459 -2.81 -15.04 43.77
C ASP A 459 -4.26 -15.42 43.52
N ASN A 460 -5.00 -15.86 44.55
CA ASN A 460 -6.40 -16.23 44.41
C ASN A 460 -7.30 -15.06 43.90
N ILE A 461 -7.01 -13.84 44.33
CA ILE A 461 -7.78 -12.65 43.90
C ILE A 461 -7.27 -12.21 42.51
N ALA A 462 -5.97 -12.25 42.28
CA ALA A 462 -5.38 -11.94 41.00
C ALA A 462 -5.99 -12.78 39.87
N GLN A 463 -6.04 -14.13 40.07
CA GLN A 463 -6.61 -15.06 39.10
C GLN A 463 -8.06 -14.80 38.80
N LYS A 464 -8.89 -14.43 39.78
CA LYS A 464 -10.30 -14.09 39.54
C LYS A 464 -10.44 -12.93 38.53
N TYR A 465 -9.62 -11.88 38.68
CA TYR A 465 -9.63 -10.77 37.73
C TYR A 465 -9.12 -11.18 36.36
N TYR A 466 -8.04 -11.95 36.28
CA TYR A 466 -7.48 -12.41 35.02
C TYR A 466 -8.43 -13.35 34.27
N ILE A 467 -9.10 -14.27 34.97
CA ILE A 467 -10.14 -15.15 34.39
C ILE A 467 -11.30 -14.33 33.84
N THR A 468 -11.78 -13.31 34.61
CA THR A 468 -12.83 -12.43 34.12
C THR A 468 -12.45 -11.71 32.82
N VAL A 469 -11.20 -11.32 32.65
CA VAL A 469 -10.70 -10.73 31.38
C VAL A 469 -10.66 -11.78 30.29
N GLN A 470 -10.17 -13.01 30.58
CA GLN A 470 -10.07 -14.08 29.59
C GLN A 470 -11.44 -14.52 29.05
N GLU A 471 -12.49 -14.44 29.87
CA GLU A 471 -13.87 -14.78 29.47
C GLU A 471 -14.55 -13.69 28.61
N MET A 472 -13.88 -12.58 28.35
CA MET A 472 -14.45 -11.50 27.52
C MET A 472 -14.59 -11.95 26.06
N GLN A 473 -15.71 -11.60 25.45
CA GLN A 473 -15.92 -11.77 24.04
C GLN A 473 -15.33 -10.58 23.25
N THR A 474 -14.59 -10.86 22.19
CA THR A 474 -14.01 -9.86 21.27
C THR A 474 -13.25 -8.71 21.96
N PRO A 475 -12.23 -8.99 22.78
CA PRO A 475 -11.45 -7.95 23.44
C PRO A 475 -10.61 -7.16 22.42
N MET A 476 -10.67 -5.83 22.50
CA MET A 476 -9.95 -4.91 21.60
C MET A 476 -8.98 -4.00 22.37
N PHE A 477 -8.10 -4.59 23.18
CA PHE A 477 -7.05 -3.90 23.93
C PHE A 477 -5.84 -4.83 24.12
N PHE A 478 -4.63 -4.30 24.02
CA PHE A 478 -3.41 -5.11 24.03
C PHE A 478 -3.12 -5.80 25.38
N GLU A 479 -3.60 -5.23 26.49
CA GLU A 479 -3.46 -5.81 27.83
C GLU A 479 -4.17 -7.19 27.94
N TYR A 480 -5.09 -7.50 27.04
CA TYR A 480 -5.72 -8.82 26.99
C TYR A 480 -4.69 -9.94 26.78
N ARG A 481 -3.75 -9.75 25.85
CA ARG A 481 -2.70 -10.73 25.60
C ARG A 481 -1.75 -10.90 26.79
N LEU A 482 -1.45 -9.80 27.47
CA LEU A 482 -0.63 -9.83 28.70
C LEU A 482 -1.35 -10.60 29.82
N ASN A 483 -2.67 -10.50 29.85
CA ASN A 483 -3.54 -11.22 30.76
C ASN A 483 -3.52 -12.73 30.50
N ASP A 484 -3.59 -13.16 29.23
CA ASP A 484 -3.52 -14.57 28.87
C ASP A 484 -2.20 -15.19 29.29
N TRP A 485 -1.08 -14.51 29.06
CA TRP A 485 0.22 -14.95 29.55
C TRP A 485 0.32 -15.00 31.07
N ALA A 486 -0.34 -14.08 31.78
CA ALA A 486 -0.40 -14.13 33.24
C ALA A 486 -1.15 -15.39 33.74
N ILE A 487 -2.25 -15.77 33.09
CA ILE A 487 -2.99 -16.99 33.38
C ILE A 487 -2.15 -18.23 33.07
N GLU A 488 -1.48 -18.24 31.90
CA GLU A 488 -0.66 -19.38 31.49
C GLU A 488 0.46 -19.65 32.49
N LYS A 489 1.13 -18.61 32.98
CA LYS A 489 2.12 -18.75 34.08
C LYS A 489 1.54 -19.39 35.34
N TYR A 490 0.27 -19.07 35.71
CA TYR A 490 -0.39 -19.75 36.84
C TYR A 490 -0.71 -21.22 36.53
N ARG A 491 -1.09 -21.53 35.28
CA ARG A 491 -1.39 -22.89 34.81
C ARG A 491 -0.14 -23.75 34.82
N GLU A 492 0.98 -23.26 34.25
CA GLU A 492 2.27 -23.93 34.21
C GLU A 492 2.84 -24.18 35.63
N ALA A 493 2.62 -23.25 36.55
CA ALA A 493 3.01 -23.39 37.94
C ALA A 493 2.10 -24.35 38.74
N GLY A 494 1.05 -24.93 38.13
CA GLY A 494 0.07 -25.77 38.81
C GLY A 494 -0.75 -25.02 39.89
N LYS A 495 -0.88 -23.71 39.77
CA LYS A 495 -1.53 -22.85 40.76
C LYS A 495 -2.87 -22.26 40.25
N LEU A 496 -3.30 -22.59 39.03
CA LEU A 496 -4.59 -22.16 38.49
C LEU A 496 -5.69 -23.00 39.19
N PHE A 497 -6.79 -22.30 39.60
CA PHE A 497 -7.93 -22.96 40.27
C PHE A 497 -8.82 -23.70 39.30
#